data_3cdc3b97a1efb0872fa1b2822a48a689
#
_entry.id   3cdc3b97a1efb0872fa1b2822a48a689
#
_cell.length_a   1.000
_cell.length_b   1.000
_cell.length_c   1.000
_cell.angle_alpha   90.00
_cell.angle_beta   90.00
_cell.angle_gamma   90.00
#
_symmetry.space_group_name_H-M   'P 1'
#
loop_
_entity.id
_entity.type
_entity.pdbx_description
1 polymer ?
#
loop_
_entity_poly.entity_id
_entity_poly.type
_entity_poly.pdbx_seq_one_letter_code
_entity_poly.pdbx_strand_id
1 'polypeptide(L)'
;MLLQHPPTAAEAPRFVQLSLQQDLLGGWLLVRETGHIGQRSTVKREQYLKQDEAMAAFEKARDANLRRGFQVMFAQGSEAPR
;
A
#
# COMPACT_ATOMS: atom_id res chain seq x y z
N MET A 1 -1.58 -5.24 -0.15
CA MET A 1 -0.97 -5.22 1.20
C MET A 1 -1.62 -4.12 2.02
N LEU A 2 -2.09 -4.46 3.17
CA LEU A 2 -2.67 -3.50 4.11
C LEU A 2 -1.73 -3.27 5.26
N LEU A 3 -1.40 -1.99 5.51
CA LEU A 3 -0.59 -1.60 6.66
C LEU A 3 -1.39 -0.66 7.53
N GLN A 4 -1.20 -0.77 8.83
CA GLN A 4 -1.88 0.11 9.78
C GLN A 4 -0.89 0.68 10.77
N HIS A 5 -1.15 1.92 11.16
CA HIS A 5 -0.43 2.57 12.25
C HIS A 5 -1.34 2.56 13.47
N PRO A 6 -0.83 2.15 14.63
CA PRO A 6 -1.66 2.12 15.84
C PRO A 6 -2.24 3.49 16.16
N PRO A 7 -3.41 3.55 16.82
CA PRO A 7 -3.97 4.83 17.23
C PRO A 7 -3.12 5.48 18.29
N THR A 8 -3.14 6.80 18.30
CA THR A 8 -2.54 7.58 19.37
C THR A 8 -3.65 8.20 20.21
N ALA A 9 -3.28 8.84 21.30
CA ALA A 9 -4.27 9.53 22.14
C ALA A 9 -5.03 10.61 21.36
N ALA A 10 -4.44 11.15 20.31
CA ALA A 10 -4.99 12.26 19.56
C ALA A 10 -5.59 11.86 18.21
N GLU A 11 -5.32 10.65 17.73
CA GLU A 11 -5.70 10.28 16.37
C GLU A 11 -6.26 8.88 16.29
N ALA A 12 -7.22 8.70 15.37
CA ALA A 12 -7.69 7.40 14.98
C ALA A 12 -6.57 6.64 14.25
N PRO A 13 -6.66 5.30 14.17
CA PRO A 13 -5.66 4.52 13.44
C PRO A 13 -5.59 4.95 11.98
N ARG A 14 -4.38 5.01 11.44
CA ARG A 14 -4.16 5.31 10.03
C ARG A 14 -3.90 4.01 9.27
N PHE A 15 -4.24 4.02 8.01
CA PHE A 15 -3.97 2.85 7.16
C PHE A 15 -3.36 3.28 5.83
N VAL A 16 -2.61 2.35 5.25
CA VAL A 16 -2.12 2.45 3.88
C VAL A 16 -2.39 1.12 3.21
N GLN A 17 -3.07 1.17 2.07
CA GLN A 17 -3.27 -0.03 1.27
C GLN A 17 -2.50 0.11 -0.03
N LEU A 18 -1.65 -0.87 -0.31
CA LEU A 18 -0.82 -0.91 -1.50
C LEU A 18 -1.23 -2.12 -2.33
N SER A 19 -1.45 -1.90 -3.62
CA SER A 19 -1.74 -3.01 -4.51
C SER A 19 -1.08 -2.78 -5.87
N LEU A 20 -0.64 -3.87 -6.49
CA LEU A 20 -0.10 -3.87 -7.84
C LEU A 20 -1.09 -4.56 -8.74
N GLN A 21 -1.43 -3.91 -9.83
CA GLN A 21 -2.37 -4.43 -10.82
C GLN A 21 -1.75 -4.33 -12.19
N GLN A 22 -2.00 -5.33 -13.01
CA GLN A 22 -1.64 -5.25 -14.41
C GLN A 22 -2.72 -4.45 -15.12
N ASP A 23 -2.33 -3.44 -15.89
CA ASP A 23 -3.33 -2.66 -16.60
C ASP A 23 -3.67 -3.32 -17.95
N LEU A 24 -4.70 -2.80 -18.60
CA LEU A 24 -5.21 -3.41 -19.83
C LEU A 24 -4.29 -3.17 -21.03
N LEU A 25 -3.33 -2.27 -20.91
CA LEU A 25 -2.41 -1.94 -21.98
C LEU A 25 -1.07 -2.63 -21.84
N GLY A 26 -0.95 -3.56 -20.89
CA GLY A 26 0.27 -4.31 -20.68
C GLY A 26 1.24 -3.71 -19.68
N GLY A 27 0.92 -2.55 -19.12
CA GLY A 27 1.72 -1.96 -18.08
C GLY A 27 1.28 -2.40 -16.69
N TRP A 28 1.77 -1.69 -15.68
CA TRP A 28 1.52 -2.00 -14.28
C TRP A 28 1.04 -0.75 -13.56
N LEU A 29 0.15 -0.95 -12.62
CA LEU A 29 -0.44 0.13 -11.85
C LEU A 29 -0.21 -0.13 -10.37
N LEU A 30 0.44 0.83 -9.72
CA LEU A 30 0.55 0.81 -8.26
C LEU A 30 -0.57 1.69 -7.71
N VAL A 31 -1.47 1.08 -6.96
CA VAL A 31 -2.59 1.79 -6.35
C VAL A 31 -2.29 1.94 -4.87
N ARG A 32 -2.39 3.17 -4.39
CA ARG A 32 -2.07 3.52 -3.02
C ARG A 32 -3.26 4.24 -2.40
N GLU A 33 -3.84 3.66 -1.37
CA GLU A 33 -4.94 4.28 -0.65
C GLU A 33 -4.50 4.56 0.78
N THR A 34 -4.69 5.79 1.23
CA THR A 34 -4.25 6.21 2.56
C THR A 34 -5.36 6.97 3.26
N GLY A 35 -5.43 6.85 4.56
CA GLY A 35 -6.42 7.57 5.33
C GLY A 35 -6.45 7.13 6.79
N HIS A 36 -7.44 7.63 7.49
CA HIS A 36 -7.75 7.20 8.87
C HIS A 36 -8.94 6.25 8.79
N ILE A 37 -8.90 5.21 9.62
CA ILE A 37 -9.98 4.22 9.63
C ILE A 37 -11.28 4.91 10.04
N GLY A 38 -12.33 4.66 9.24
CA GLY A 38 -13.64 5.26 9.47
C GLY A 38 -13.82 6.64 8.89
N GLN A 39 -12.81 7.16 8.18
CA GLN A 39 -12.86 8.48 7.58
C GLN A 39 -12.55 8.38 6.09
N ARG A 40 -12.58 9.51 5.41
CA ARG A 40 -12.27 9.57 3.99
C ARG A 40 -10.84 9.16 3.74
N SER A 41 -10.63 8.55 2.59
CA SER A 41 -9.30 8.15 2.17
C SER A 41 -8.92 8.85 0.87
N THR A 42 -7.63 8.84 0.58
CA THR A 42 -7.08 9.37 -0.66
C THR A 42 -6.51 8.21 -1.45
N VAL A 43 -6.81 8.16 -2.74
CA VAL A 43 -6.30 7.11 -3.63
C VAL A 43 -5.38 7.77 -4.65
N LYS A 44 -4.18 7.21 -4.77
CA LYS A 44 -3.22 7.60 -5.80
C LYS A 44 -2.92 6.40 -6.68
N ARG A 45 -2.78 6.66 -7.98
CA ARG A 45 -2.43 5.63 -8.95
C ARG A 45 -1.19 6.06 -9.68
N GLU A 46 -0.20 5.16 -9.75
CA GLU A 46 1.05 5.41 -10.46
C GLU A 46 1.23 4.31 -11.49
N GLN A 47 1.50 4.70 -12.73
CA GLN A 47 1.61 3.77 -13.83
C GLN A 47 3.07 3.52 -14.18
N TYR A 48 3.42 2.27 -14.44
CA TYR A 48 4.77 1.85 -14.81
C TYR A 48 4.68 0.96 -16.04
N LEU A 49 5.68 1.06 -16.90
CA LEU A 49 5.71 0.24 -18.10
C LEU A 49 6.22 -1.17 -17.81
N LYS A 50 7.09 -1.31 -16.82
CA LYS A 50 7.72 -2.59 -16.51
C LYS A 50 7.36 -3.07 -15.12
N GLN A 51 7.24 -4.38 -14.99
CA GLN A 51 6.88 -4.99 -13.70
C GLN A 51 7.93 -4.72 -12.64
N ASP A 52 9.22 -4.82 -12.98
CA ASP A 52 10.28 -4.62 -12.00
C ASP A 52 10.30 -3.19 -11.46
N GLU A 53 9.96 -2.20 -12.30
CA GLU A 53 9.84 -0.82 -11.85
C GLU A 53 8.68 -0.65 -10.88
N ALA A 54 7.54 -1.26 -11.21
CA ALA A 54 6.37 -1.21 -10.34
C ALA A 54 6.63 -1.91 -9.01
N MET A 55 7.30 -3.05 -9.05
CA MET A 55 7.68 -3.79 -7.85
C MET A 55 8.61 -2.99 -6.97
N ALA A 56 9.60 -2.34 -7.56
CA ALA A 56 10.53 -1.50 -6.81
C ALA A 56 9.81 -0.35 -6.13
N ALA A 57 8.85 0.27 -6.83
CA ALA A 57 8.05 1.35 -6.25
C ALA A 57 7.17 0.84 -5.11
N PHE A 58 6.60 -0.34 -5.27
CA PHE A 58 5.79 -0.98 -4.23
C PHE A 58 6.62 -1.23 -2.98
N GLU A 59 7.80 -1.82 -3.15
CA GLU A 59 8.67 -2.14 -2.02
C GLU A 59 9.17 -0.88 -1.33
N LYS A 60 9.47 0.15 -2.09
CA LYS A 60 9.88 1.43 -1.53
C LYS A 60 8.78 2.04 -0.69
N ALA A 61 7.55 2.00 -1.18
CA ALA A 61 6.41 2.53 -0.43
C ALA A 61 6.16 1.73 0.84
N ARG A 62 6.24 0.39 0.74
CA ARG A 62 6.10 -0.48 1.90
C ARG A 62 7.14 -0.15 2.96
N ASP A 63 8.41 -0.08 2.56
CA ASP A 63 9.50 0.13 3.49
C ASP A 63 9.43 1.51 4.14
N ALA A 64 9.02 2.53 3.38
CA ALA A 64 8.86 3.87 3.93
C ALA A 64 7.78 3.90 5.02
N ASN A 65 6.69 3.16 4.83
CA ASN A 65 5.64 3.10 5.83
C ASN A 65 6.06 2.30 7.05
N LEU A 66 6.82 1.21 6.84
CA LEU A 66 7.34 0.44 7.97
C LEU A 66 8.26 1.30 8.84
N ARG A 67 9.08 2.14 8.23
CA ARG A 67 9.94 3.06 8.96
C ARG A 67 9.16 4.09 9.76
N ARG A 68 7.95 4.41 9.34
CA ARG A 68 7.08 5.34 10.07
C ARG A 68 6.27 4.68 11.18
N GLY A 69 6.47 3.39 11.39
CA GLY A 69 5.78 2.67 12.45
C GLY A 69 4.52 1.95 12.01
N PHE A 70 4.23 1.92 10.71
CA PHE A 70 3.13 1.10 10.20
C PHE A 70 3.49 -0.37 10.29
N GLN A 71 2.49 -1.20 10.46
CA GLN A 71 2.65 -2.65 10.55
C GLN A 71 1.86 -3.31 9.44
N VAL A 72 2.40 -4.38 8.88
CA VAL A 72 1.69 -5.16 7.87
C VAL A 72 0.59 -5.95 8.56
N MET A 73 -0.65 -5.65 8.19
CA MET A 73 -1.82 -6.34 8.73
C MET A 73 -2.28 -7.45 7.82
N PHE A 74 -2.07 -7.29 6.50
CA PHE A 74 -2.50 -8.25 5.53
C PHE A 74 -1.65 -8.13 4.29
N ALA A 75 -1.09 -9.24 3.81
CA ALA A 75 -0.37 -9.33 2.56
C ALA A 75 -1.10 -10.30 1.65
N GLN A 76 -1.37 -9.83 0.43
CA GLN A 76 -2.11 -10.60 -0.56
C GLN A 76 -1.14 -11.18 -1.57
N GLY A 77 -1.47 -12.34 -2.10
CA GLY A 77 -0.67 -12.95 -3.14
C GLY A 77 -0.01 -14.23 -2.67
N SER A 78 1.02 -14.65 -3.40
CA SER A 78 1.66 -15.94 -3.15
C SER A 78 2.39 -16.00 -1.81
N GLU A 79 2.77 -14.85 -1.26
CA GLU A 79 3.43 -14.80 0.04
C GLU A 79 2.47 -14.80 1.20
N ALA A 80 1.19 -14.72 0.98
CA ALA A 80 0.23 -14.68 2.07
C ALA A 80 0.36 -15.93 2.93
N PRO A 81 0.36 -15.79 4.25
CA PRO A 81 0.43 -16.96 5.13
C PRO A 81 -0.77 -17.86 4.94
N ARG A 82 -0.56 -19.11 5.20
CA ARG A 82 -1.61 -20.11 5.14
C ARG A 82 -2.06 -20.48 6.53
#